data_f71b0dccb87cdd4e0df4e6a3682fc8f5
#
_entry.id   f71b0dccb87cdd4e0df4e6a3682fc8f5
#
_cell.length_a   1.000
_cell.length_b   1.000
_cell.length_c   1.000
_cell.angle_alpha   90.00
_cell.angle_beta   90.00
_cell.angle_gamma   90.00
#
_symmetry.space_group_name_H-M   'P 1'
#
loop_
_entity.id
_entity.type
_entity.pdbx_description
1 polymer ?
#
loop_
_entity_poly.entity_id
_entity_poly.type
_entity_poly.pdbx_seq_one_letter_code
_entity_poly.pdbx_strand_id
1 'polypeptide(L)'
;MLHQHSRLQRTYGRPTWRPLSRAVGVLIIGFLLAGTASTPTNAENFAVTGRRMFLGESSLQGMIAGHAELLPPRTVSCGNCHLGDAGVGSANSFAPALDRPRLTDLIARRGGPPTMFTPNSFCQTLRTGVDPAFILITRRMPRYILSDDQCLELWRYLTETSNDPPKE
;
A
#
# COMPACT_ATOMS: atom_id res chain seq x y z
N MET A 1 0.44 -0.26 -61.59
CA MET A 1 0.66 -1.71 -61.77
C MET A 1 -0.20 -2.45 -60.76
N LEU A 2 -1.23 -3.05 -61.29
CA LEU A 2 -2.21 -3.86 -60.54
C LEU A 2 -1.66 -5.26 -60.26
N HIS A 3 -1.85 -5.79 -59.07
CA HIS A 3 -1.88 -7.22 -58.89
C HIS A 3 -2.99 -7.60 -57.92
N GLN A 4 -4.03 -8.16 -58.53
CA GLN A 4 -5.09 -8.95 -57.89
C GLN A 4 -4.55 -10.34 -57.56
N HIS A 5 -4.87 -10.85 -56.40
CA HIS A 5 -4.87 -12.30 -56.11
C HIS A 5 -6.13 -12.68 -55.35
N SER A 6 -7.01 -13.17 -56.06
CA SER A 6 -7.87 -14.36 -56.07
C SER A 6 -8.20 -15.00 -54.70
N ARG A 7 -9.49 -15.01 -54.47
CA ARG A 7 -10.26 -15.79 -53.49
C ARG A 7 -10.15 -17.29 -53.77
N LEU A 8 -9.90 -18.06 -52.75
CA LEU A 8 -10.24 -19.47 -52.72
C LEU A 8 -11.22 -19.71 -51.54
N GLN A 9 -12.49 -19.86 -51.90
CA GLN A 9 -13.51 -20.38 -51.00
C GLN A 9 -13.38 -21.91 -50.91
N ARG A 10 -13.09 -22.43 -49.72
CA ARG A 10 -13.28 -23.85 -49.43
C ARG A 10 -14.57 -24.07 -48.70
N THR A 11 -15.51 -24.64 -49.41
CA THR A 11 -16.73 -25.22 -48.89
C THR A 11 -16.42 -26.47 -48.07
N TYR A 12 -16.59 -26.41 -46.78
CA TYR A 12 -16.54 -27.60 -45.92
C TYR A 12 -17.97 -28.06 -45.63
N GLY A 13 -18.25 -29.31 -46.06
CA GLY A 13 -19.50 -29.99 -45.90
C GLY A 13 -19.87 -30.20 -44.42
N ARG A 14 -21.15 -30.06 -44.15
CA ARG A 14 -21.73 -30.35 -42.84
C ARG A 14 -21.89 -31.83 -42.62
N PRO A 15 -21.36 -32.41 -41.53
CA PRO A 15 -21.79 -33.75 -41.11
C PRO A 15 -23.13 -33.68 -40.37
N THR A 16 -24.10 -34.44 -40.85
CA THR A 16 -25.37 -34.68 -40.20
C THR A 16 -25.18 -35.70 -39.06
N TRP A 17 -25.32 -35.23 -37.84
CA TRP A 17 -25.33 -36.11 -36.66
C TRP A 17 -26.78 -36.42 -36.29
N ARG A 18 -27.14 -37.73 -36.33
CA ARG A 18 -28.41 -38.24 -35.83
C ARG A 18 -28.38 -38.27 -34.29
N PRO A 19 -29.45 -37.86 -33.60
CA PRO A 19 -29.52 -37.99 -32.15
C PRO A 19 -29.83 -39.42 -31.75
N LEU A 20 -28.94 -40.10 -31.06
CA LEU A 20 -29.24 -41.28 -30.28
C LEU A 20 -29.68 -40.88 -28.89
N SER A 21 -30.98 -40.97 -28.67
CA SER A 21 -31.59 -40.86 -27.35
C SER A 21 -31.12 -42.00 -26.46
N ARG A 22 -30.27 -41.71 -25.49
CA ARG A 22 -30.09 -42.53 -24.29
C ARG A 22 -30.23 -41.61 -23.08
N ALA A 23 -31.39 -41.76 -22.41
CA ALA A 23 -31.63 -41.22 -21.11
C ALA A 23 -30.63 -41.85 -20.11
N VAL A 24 -29.63 -41.11 -19.75
CA VAL A 24 -28.79 -41.42 -18.60
C VAL A 24 -29.09 -40.32 -17.57
N GLY A 25 -29.81 -40.76 -16.52
CA GLY A 25 -30.08 -39.91 -15.37
C GLY A 25 -28.75 -39.57 -14.68
N VAL A 26 -28.29 -38.36 -14.90
CA VAL A 26 -27.17 -37.79 -14.15
C VAL A 26 -27.73 -37.19 -12.87
N LEU A 27 -27.54 -37.90 -11.77
CA LEU A 27 -27.71 -37.40 -10.42
C LEU A 27 -26.64 -36.31 -10.21
N ILE A 28 -27.04 -35.05 -10.43
CA ILE A 28 -26.19 -33.90 -10.11
C ILE A 28 -26.23 -33.77 -8.58
N ILE A 29 -25.24 -34.37 -7.91
CA ILE A 29 -24.92 -34.05 -6.53
C ILE A 29 -24.33 -32.63 -6.56
N GLY A 30 -25.18 -31.65 -6.32
CA GLY A 30 -24.76 -30.25 -6.16
C GLY A 30 -23.88 -30.13 -4.93
N PHE A 31 -22.57 -30.14 -5.14
CA PHE A 31 -21.61 -29.75 -4.11
C PHE A 31 -21.73 -28.23 -3.95
N LEU A 32 -22.57 -27.81 -3.00
CA LEU A 32 -22.60 -26.42 -2.55
C LEU A 32 -21.25 -26.14 -1.88
N LEU A 33 -20.29 -25.66 -2.65
CA LEU A 33 -19.11 -24.96 -2.13
C LEU A 33 -19.61 -23.68 -1.46
N ALA A 34 -19.99 -23.79 -0.20
CA ALA A 34 -20.17 -22.63 0.66
C ALA A 34 -18.80 -21.96 0.79
N GLY A 35 -18.49 -21.06 -0.13
CA GLY A 35 -17.34 -20.18 -0.02
C GLY A 35 -17.50 -19.36 1.26
N THR A 36 -16.73 -19.70 2.29
CA THR A 36 -16.62 -18.87 3.49
C THR A 36 -15.95 -17.57 3.10
N ALA A 37 -16.74 -16.57 2.79
CA ALA A 37 -16.25 -15.21 2.65
C ALA A 37 -15.76 -14.78 4.04
N SER A 38 -14.44 -14.85 4.26
CA SER A 38 -13.82 -14.33 5.48
C SER A 38 -14.05 -12.83 5.50
N THR A 39 -14.79 -12.34 6.47
CA THR A 39 -14.89 -10.89 6.72
C THR A 39 -13.51 -10.39 7.15
N PRO A 40 -13.00 -9.30 6.57
CA PRO A 40 -11.71 -8.75 6.97
C PRO A 40 -11.73 -8.40 8.45
N THR A 41 -10.67 -8.73 9.14
CA THR A 41 -10.52 -8.39 10.57
C THR A 41 -10.32 -6.88 10.72
N ASN A 42 -10.62 -6.32 11.88
CA ASN A 42 -10.38 -4.90 12.15
C ASN A 42 -8.90 -4.51 11.90
N ALA A 43 -7.96 -5.41 12.21
CA ALA A 43 -6.54 -5.19 11.98
C ALA A 43 -6.20 -5.00 10.49
N GLU A 44 -6.77 -5.83 9.61
CA GLU A 44 -6.60 -5.69 8.15
C GLU A 44 -7.17 -4.37 7.64
N ASN A 45 -8.33 -3.95 8.16
CA ASN A 45 -8.93 -2.67 7.80
C ASN A 45 -8.02 -1.49 8.19
N PHE A 46 -7.42 -1.51 9.38
CA PHE A 46 -6.49 -0.46 9.83
C PHE A 46 -5.24 -0.38 8.94
N ALA A 47 -4.65 -1.51 8.59
CA ALA A 47 -3.47 -1.54 7.72
C ALA A 47 -3.78 -1.02 6.30
N VAL A 48 -4.95 -1.36 5.75
CA VAL A 48 -5.42 -0.86 4.45
C VAL A 48 -5.62 0.65 4.48
N THR A 49 -6.24 1.19 5.53
CA THR A 49 -6.45 2.63 5.67
C THR A 49 -5.11 3.36 5.86
N GLY A 50 -4.22 2.84 6.68
CA GLY A 50 -2.87 3.37 6.86
C GLY A 50 -2.07 3.41 5.56
N ARG A 51 -2.15 2.34 4.74
CA ARG A 51 -1.54 2.29 3.41
C ARG A 51 -2.07 3.40 2.49
N ARG A 52 -3.38 3.58 2.45
CA ARG A 52 -4.01 4.62 1.61
C ARG A 52 -3.55 6.02 2.01
N MET A 53 -3.45 6.31 3.31
CA MET A 53 -2.89 7.57 3.80
C MET A 53 -1.41 7.71 3.42
N PHE A 54 -0.62 6.67 3.60
CA PHE A 54 0.81 6.68 3.28
C PHE A 54 1.06 6.99 1.80
N LEU A 55 0.28 6.38 0.91
CA LEU A 55 0.38 6.55 -0.55
C LEU A 55 -0.30 7.83 -1.07
N GLY A 56 -1.04 8.56 -0.23
CA GLY A 56 -1.79 9.75 -0.63
C GLY A 56 -3.11 9.45 -1.35
N GLU A 57 -3.60 8.23 -1.26
CA GLU A 57 -4.93 7.82 -1.73
C GLU A 57 -6.04 8.34 -0.80
N SER A 58 -5.70 8.59 0.46
CA SER A 58 -6.52 9.34 1.42
C SER A 58 -5.77 10.61 1.80
N SER A 59 -6.48 11.75 1.80
CA SER A 59 -5.87 13.05 2.06
C SER A 59 -5.43 13.18 3.52
N LEU A 60 -4.18 13.57 3.70
CA LEU A 60 -3.62 14.04 4.96
C LEU A 60 -3.59 15.56 4.95
N GLN A 61 -3.61 16.16 6.13
CA GLN A 61 -3.37 17.58 6.31
C GLN A 61 -1.99 17.78 6.95
N GLY A 62 -1.22 18.68 6.40
CA GLY A 62 0.12 18.97 6.92
C GLY A 62 0.58 20.37 6.55
N MET A 63 1.53 20.87 7.30
CA MET A 63 2.12 22.19 7.12
C MET A 63 3.64 22.14 7.25
N ILE A 64 4.33 23.09 6.69
CA ILE A 64 5.78 23.26 6.93
C ILE A 64 5.98 23.76 8.37
N ALA A 65 7.00 23.22 9.05
CA ALA A 65 7.33 23.67 10.40
C ALA A 65 7.57 25.19 10.46
N GLY A 66 6.82 25.87 11.32
CA GLY A 66 6.87 27.34 11.47
C GLY A 66 5.97 28.11 10.51
N HIS A 67 5.14 27.43 9.70
CA HIS A 67 4.11 28.04 8.85
C HIS A 67 2.73 27.58 9.29
N ALA A 68 1.73 28.43 9.11
CA ALA A 68 0.34 28.12 9.46
C ALA A 68 -0.47 27.59 8.26
N GLU A 69 0.07 27.73 7.05
CA GLU A 69 -0.63 27.35 5.83
C GLU A 69 -0.55 25.84 5.58
N LEU A 70 -1.69 25.28 5.22
CA LEU A 70 -1.76 23.87 4.82
C LEU A 70 -1.09 23.67 3.46
N LEU A 71 -0.32 22.62 3.36
CA LEU A 71 0.23 22.17 2.10
C LEU A 71 -0.85 21.52 1.22
N PRO A 72 -0.73 21.58 -0.11
CA PRO A 72 -1.62 20.86 -1.00
C PRO A 72 -1.65 19.35 -0.66
N PRO A 73 -2.82 18.70 -0.63
CA PRO A 73 -2.94 17.30 -0.17
C PRO A 73 -2.01 16.30 -0.85
N ARG A 74 -1.74 16.50 -2.15
CA ARG A 74 -0.85 15.62 -2.91
C ARG A 74 0.63 15.73 -2.50
N THR A 75 1.03 16.82 -1.87
CA THR A 75 2.44 17.06 -1.47
C THR A 75 2.75 16.49 -0.09
N VAL A 76 1.75 16.20 0.72
CA VAL A 76 1.91 15.72 2.10
C VAL A 76 1.87 14.20 2.23
N SER A 77 1.76 13.46 1.13
CA SER A 77 1.83 12.00 1.13
C SER A 77 3.20 11.54 1.63
N CYS A 78 3.21 10.62 2.59
CA CYS A 78 4.45 10.04 3.13
C CYS A 78 5.27 9.35 2.03
N GLY A 79 4.59 8.65 1.11
CA GLY A 79 5.18 7.93 0.00
C GLY A 79 6.00 8.82 -0.94
N ASN A 80 5.68 10.10 -1.08
CA ASN A 80 6.45 11.01 -1.95
C ASN A 80 7.94 11.11 -1.57
N CYS A 81 8.25 10.89 -0.29
CA CYS A 81 9.60 10.99 0.23
C CYS A 81 10.13 9.65 0.75
N HIS A 82 9.24 8.78 1.25
CA HIS A 82 9.58 7.54 1.93
C HIS A 82 9.35 6.27 1.10
N LEU A 83 8.74 6.40 -0.11
CA LEU A 83 8.73 5.37 -1.15
C LEU A 83 9.96 5.57 -2.03
N GLY A 84 10.99 4.93 -1.74
CA GLY A 84 12.12 4.78 -2.63
C GLY A 84 12.79 3.49 -2.28
N ASP A 85 13.49 2.86 -3.21
CA ASP A 85 14.50 1.87 -2.91
C ASP A 85 15.58 2.53 -2.05
N ALA A 86 15.19 2.91 -0.86
CA ALA A 86 16.06 3.47 0.16
C ALA A 86 16.91 2.34 0.77
N GLY A 87 17.42 1.48 -0.09
CA GLY A 87 18.70 0.88 0.12
C GLY A 87 19.66 2.05 0.38
N VAL A 88 20.32 2.02 1.50
CA VAL A 88 21.41 2.91 1.90
C VAL A 88 22.21 3.28 0.65
N GLY A 89 22.05 4.52 0.11
CA GLY A 89 22.86 5.00 -1.01
C GLY A 89 22.12 5.51 -2.25
N SER A 90 20.80 5.47 -2.33
CA SER A 90 20.11 6.11 -3.45
C SER A 90 20.22 7.62 -3.31
N ALA A 91 20.95 8.25 -4.23
CA ALA A 91 21.20 9.70 -4.27
C ALA A 91 19.92 10.56 -4.37
N ASN A 92 18.76 9.91 -4.56
CA ASN A 92 17.47 10.55 -4.78
C ASN A 92 16.46 10.37 -3.63
N SER A 93 16.74 9.59 -2.59
CA SER A 93 15.84 9.50 -1.45
C SER A 93 16.15 10.57 -0.42
N PHE A 94 15.28 11.56 -0.30
CA PHE A 94 15.40 12.64 0.69
C PHE A 94 15.09 12.18 2.12
N ALA A 95 14.52 11.00 2.29
CA ALA A 95 14.02 10.50 3.55
C ALA A 95 14.37 9.01 3.74
N PRO A 96 14.57 8.55 4.97
CA PRO A 96 14.81 7.14 5.25
C PRO A 96 13.56 6.32 4.95
N ALA A 97 13.75 5.04 4.60
CA ALA A 97 12.64 4.10 4.55
C ALA A 97 11.93 4.05 5.90
N LEU A 98 10.60 3.93 5.86
CA LEU A 98 9.77 3.73 7.04
C LEU A 98 9.34 2.26 7.05
N ASP A 99 10.22 1.43 7.60
CA ASP A 99 9.98 -0.01 7.79
C ASP A 99 9.94 -0.35 9.28
N ARG A 100 9.47 -1.56 9.59
CA ARG A 100 9.36 -2.05 10.95
C ARG A 100 10.70 -1.97 11.70
N PRO A 101 11.83 -2.51 11.19
CA PRO A 101 13.11 -2.43 11.91
C PRO A 101 13.52 -0.99 12.22
N ARG A 102 13.36 -0.08 11.26
CA ARG A 102 13.70 1.33 11.50
C ARG A 102 12.83 2.01 12.54
N LEU A 103 11.61 1.57 12.71
CA LEU A 103 10.70 2.15 13.69
C LEU A 103 10.83 1.49 15.06
N THR A 104 10.92 0.15 15.11
CA THR A 104 10.81 -0.61 16.38
C THR A 104 12.13 -1.02 17.00
N ASP A 105 13.23 -0.98 16.24
CA ASP A 105 14.53 -1.34 16.80
C ASP A 105 15.19 -0.16 17.53
N LEU A 106 16.04 -0.49 18.47
CA LEU A 106 16.81 0.48 19.25
C LEU A 106 17.97 1.01 18.38
N ILE A 107 17.76 2.12 17.70
CA ILE A 107 18.68 2.69 16.71
C ILE A 107 19.04 4.12 17.08
N ALA A 108 20.34 4.47 16.97
CA ALA A 108 20.78 5.87 17.02
C ALA A 108 20.38 6.60 15.73
N ARG A 109 19.68 7.71 15.88
CA ARG A 109 19.20 8.53 14.76
C ARG A 109 19.76 9.94 14.87
N ARG A 110 20.20 10.50 13.75
CA ARG A 110 20.67 11.91 13.66
C ARG A 110 21.68 12.32 14.73
N GLY A 111 22.57 11.39 15.13
CA GLY A 111 23.59 11.64 16.16
C GLY A 111 23.05 11.63 17.61
N GLY A 112 21.78 11.32 17.80
CA GLY A 112 21.20 11.16 19.14
C GLY A 112 21.44 9.78 19.75
N PRO A 113 21.01 9.58 21.00
CA PRO A 113 21.08 8.29 21.65
C PRO A 113 20.20 7.26 20.94
N PRO A 114 20.50 5.96 21.06
CA PRO A 114 19.62 4.91 20.55
C PRO A 114 18.23 5.00 21.16
N THR A 115 17.21 5.03 20.33
CA THR A 115 15.80 5.06 20.71
C THR A 115 14.97 4.22 19.76
N MET A 116 13.80 3.77 20.20
CA MET A 116 12.79 3.16 19.38
C MET A 116 11.53 4.03 19.37
N PHE A 117 10.74 3.92 18.31
CA PHE A 117 9.42 4.50 18.31
C PHE A 117 8.42 3.56 18.99
N THR A 118 7.46 4.16 19.64
CA THR A 118 6.20 3.54 20.06
C THR A 118 5.08 4.18 19.23
N PRO A 119 3.87 3.63 19.18
CA PRO A 119 2.74 4.29 18.52
C PRO A 119 2.58 5.74 18.95
N ASN A 120 2.65 6.01 20.26
CA ASN A 120 2.51 7.36 20.81
C ASN A 120 3.63 8.30 20.37
N SER A 121 4.90 7.90 20.51
CA SER A 121 6.03 8.75 20.11
C SER A 121 6.10 8.95 18.60
N PHE A 122 5.66 7.98 17.79
CA PHE A 122 5.51 8.12 16.35
C PHE A 122 4.49 9.22 16.02
N CYS A 123 3.30 9.17 16.63
CA CYS A 123 2.27 10.18 16.48
C CYS A 123 2.73 11.56 16.89
N GLN A 124 3.38 11.64 18.04
CA GLN A 124 3.94 12.89 18.53
C GLN A 124 4.98 13.46 17.55
N THR A 125 5.85 12.61 17.00
CA THR A 125 6.84 13.03 16.01
C THR A 125 6.19 13.58 14.74
N LEU A 126 5.13 12.95 14.23
CA LEU A 126 4.41 13.44 13.06
C LEU A 126 3.77 14.83 13.31
N ARG A 127 3.24 15.05 14.51
CA ARG A 127 2.55 16.31 14.88
C ARG A 127 3.54 17.42 15.23
N THR A 128 4.58 17.11 15.99
CA THR A 128 5.51 18.12 16.56
C THR A 128 6.81 18.24 15.80
N GLY A 129 7.24 17.16 15.15
CA GLY A 129 8.56 17.04 14.55
C GLY A 129 9.68 16.78 15.54
N VAL A 130 9.36 16.32 16.75
CA VAL A 130 10.34 15.90 17.75
C VAL A 130 10.34 14.39 17.83
N ASP A 131 11.49 13.77 17.63
CA ASP A 131 11.63 12.32 17.67
C ASP A 131 11.76 11.78 19.12
N PRO A 132 11.78 10.45 19.32
CA PRO A 132 11.90 9.88 20.66
C PRO A 132 13.23 10.22 21.39
N ALA A 133 14.26 10.67 20.66
CA ALA A 133 15.51 11.16 21.24
C ALA A 133 15.47 12.66 21.55
N PHE A 134 14.31 13.30 21.45
CA PHE A 134 14.08 14.75 21.60
C PHE A 134 14.84 15.59 20.59
N ILE A 135 15.11 15.04 19.40
CA ILE A 135 15.76 15.74 18.32
C ILE A 135 14.73 16.21 17.30
N LEU A 136 14.85 17.47 16.85
CA LEU A 136 14.01 18.01 15.80
C LEU A 136 14.31 17.33 14.47
N ILE A 137 13.28 16.83 13.81
CA ILE A 137 13.38 16.34 12.44
C ILE A 137 13.41 17.52 11.47
N THR A 138 13.91 17.25 10.26
CA THR A 138 14.04 18.25 9.20
C THR A 138 12.72 18.99 8.93
N ARG A 139 12.81 20.28 8.57
CA ARG A 139 11.66 21.09 8.14
C ARG A 139 11.01 20.58 6.86
N ARG A 140 11.75 19.82 6.04
CA ARG A 140 11.22 19.22 4.79
C ARG A 140 10.12 18.20 5.06
N MET A 141 10.14 17.53 6.22
CA MET A 141 9.07 16.67 6.63
C MET A 141 7.93 17.52 7.19
N PRO A 142 6.72 17.43 6.64
CA PRO A 142 5.57 18.17 7.14
C PRO A 142 5.25 17.86 8.60
N ARG A 143 4.58 18.80 9.25
CA ARG A 143 3.89 18.59 10.53
C ARG A 143 2.46 18.29 10.23
N TYR A 144 1.98 17.14 10.69
CA TYR A 144 0.67 16.61 10.30
C TYR A 144 -0.40 16.94 11.35
N ILE A 145 -1.59 17.23 10.87
CA ILE A 145 -2.80 17.27 11.67
C ILE A 145 -3.46 15.91 11.54
N LEU A 146 -3.29 15.07 12.54
CA LEU A 146 -3.75 13.67 12.56
C LEU A 146 -4.59 13.42 13.80
N SER A 147 -5.68 12.67 13.65
CA SER A 147 -6.36 12.04 14.78
C SER A 147 -5.50 10.90 15.34
N ASP A 148 -5.85 10.41 16.53
CA ASP A 148 -5.15 9.24 17.12
C ASP A 148 -5.40 7.99 16.31
N ASP A 149 -6.60 7.81 15.77
CA ASP A 149 -6.94 6.68 14.90
C ASP A 149 -6.13 6.70 13.60
N GLN A 150 -6.06 7.82 12.90
CA GLN A 150 -5.24 7.96 11.68
C GLN A 150 -3.77 7.63 11.95
N CYS A 151 -3.29 8.06 13.10
CA CYS A 151 -1.93 7.83 13.52
C CYS A 151 -1.67 6.33 13.79
N LEU A 152 -2.59 5.67 14.47
CA LEU A 152 -2.51 4.24 14.77
C LEU A 152 -2.62 3.40 13.48
N GLU A 153 -3.45 3.80 12.53
CA GLU A 153 -3.58 3.16 11.22
C GLU A 153 -2.28 3.24 10.42
N LEU A 154 -1.63 4.41 10.39
CA LEU A 154 -0.31 4.57 9.79
C LEU A 154 0.75 3.72 10.48
N TRP A 155 0.77 3.72 11.82
CA TRP A 155 1.70 2.91 12.59
C TRP A 155 1.57 1.43 12.26
N ARG A 156 0.35 0.90 12.27
CA ARG A 156 0.07 -0.51 11.95
C ARG A 156 0.48 -0.86 10.53
N TYR A 157 0.15 -0.03 9.57
CA TYR A 157 0.61 -0.24 8.20
C TYR A 157 2.13 -0.38 8.13
N LEU A 158 2.88 0.50 8.78
CA LEU A 158 4.34 0.53 8.71
C LEU A 158 5.03 -0.57 9.53
N THR A 159 4.35 -1.13 10.53
CA THR A 159 4.97 -2.10 11.45
C THR A 159 4.37 -3.49 11.40
N GLU A 160 3.13 -3.65 10.97
CA GLU A 160 2.43 -4.95 10.96
C GLU A 160 2.33 -5.56 9.56
N THR A 161 2.22 -4.74 8.51
CA THR A 161 2.33 -5.24 7.15
C THR A 161 3.79 -5.41 6.82
N SER A 162 4.19 -6.63 6.47
CA SER A 162 5.49 -6.84 5.85
C SER A 162 5.52 -5.99 4.58
N ASN A 163 6.38 -4.98 4.53
CA ASN A 163 6.60 -4.17 3.33
C ASN A 163 7.42 -4.97 2.28
N ASP A 164 7.35 -6.29 2.32
CA ASP A 164 7.86 -7.11 1.24
C ASP A 164 6.97 -6.86 0.01
N PRO A 165 7.57 -6.43 -1.10
CA PRO A 165 6.86 -6.43 -2.37
C PRO A 165 6.35 -7.85 -2.63
N PRO A 166 5.19 -8.02 -3.26
CA PRO A 166 4.72 -9.35 -3.63
C PRO A 166 5.82 -10.04 -4.42
N LYS A 167 6.28 -11.19 -3.92
CA LYS A 167 7.22 -12.05 -4.65
C LYS A 167 6.45 -12.57 -5.85
N GLU A 168 6.77 -12.05 -7.05
CA GLU A 168 6.33 -12.59 -8.32
C GLU A 168 6.92 -14.00 -8.55
#